data_fbb12e2656f20a2372fe164c6e598ec4
#
_entry.id   fbb12e2656f20a2372fe164c6e598ec4
#
_cell.length_a   1.000
_cell.length_b   1.000
_cell.length_c   1.000
_cell.angle_alpha   90.00
_cell.angle_beta   90.00
_cell.angle_gamma   90.00
#
_symmetry.space_group_name_H-M   'P 1'
#
loop_
_entity.id
_entity.type
_entity.pdbx_description
1 polymer ?
#
loop_
_entity_poly.entity_id
_entity_poly.type
_entity_poly.pdbx_seq_one_letter_code
_entity_poly.pdbx_strand_id
1 'polypeptide(L)'
;MTVHALLLRREPSVAGMLAAAAASSACFGAAVGSYTGRFQILYDAVKMPVYLLGTLAISFAAMHVFAARDLRAGETFGAALETVGLTAVVMGALSPLVWLFSASMPVSQQGYRILILLLTGSVAAAGIAGVARLHSRLRSIRLTAAWVLIYQFTGAQMGWLLKPWVSHTARDDRFLPLRQNLEGNFYESVITTILGLFS
;
A
#
# COMPACT_ATOMS: atom_id res chain seq x y z
N MET A 1 -24.17 31.04 11.76
CA MET A 1 -22.98 30.15 11.57
C MET A 1 -23.46 28.74 11.88
N THR A 2 -23.67 27.93 10.87
CA THR A 2 -24.25 26.59 11.00
C THR A 2 -23.21 25.59 11.54
N VAL A 3 -23.64 24.69 12.42
CA VAL A 3 -22.82 23.60 13.03
C VAL A 3 -22.04 22.82 11.96
N HIS A 4 -22.57 22.76 10.73
CA HIS A 4 -21.93 22.16 9.58
C HIS A 4 -20.61 22.85 9.16
N ALA A 5 -20.49 24.16 9.33
CA ALA A 5 -19.27 24.92 9.02
C ALA A 5 -18.17 24.74 10.08
N LEU A 6 -18.55 24.36 11.32
CA LEU A 6 -17.61 24.07 12.41
C LEU A 6 -16.97 22.68 12.28
N LEU A 7 -17.73 21.70 11.77
CA LEU A 7 -17.23 20.33 11.56
C LEU A 7 -16.26 20.23 10.37
N LEU A 8 -16.39 21.13 9.38
CA LEU A 8 -15.53 21.15 8.18
C LEU A 8 -14.20 21.91 8.37
N ARG A 9 -14.00 22.57 9.51
CA ARG A 9 -12.80 23.40 9.78
C ARG A 9 -11.75 22.73 10.66
N ARG A 10 -11.99 21.53 11.15
CA ARG A 10 -10.99 20.83 11.95
C ARG A 10 -10.03 20.14 11.01
N GLU A 11 -8.85 20.73 10.81
CA GLU A 11 -7.73 20.03 10.16
C GLU A 11 -7.56 18.66 10.84
N PRO A 12 -7.58 17.55 10.11
CA PRO A 12 -7.48 16.24 10.74
C PRO A 12 -6.13 16.16 11.46
N SER A 13 -6.15 15.73 12.72
CA SER A 13 -4.93 15.54 13.49
C SER A 13 -4.07 14.44 12.81
N VAL A 14 -2.76 14.54 12.93
CA VAL A 14 -1.83 13.51 12.44
C VAL A 14 -2.22 12.12 12.95
N ALA A 15 -2.60 12.01 14.22
CA ALA A 15 -3.07 10.76 14.81
C ALA A 15 -4.36 10.25 14.13
N GLY A 16 -5.30 11.16 13.83
CA GLY A 16 -6.53 10.81 13.12
C GLY A 16 -6.26 10.31 11.69
N MET A 17 -5.35 10.95 10.97
CA MET A 17 -4.95 10.52 9.63
C MET A 17 -4.26 9.15 9.64
N LEU A 18 -3.36 8.91 10.60
CA LEU A 18 -2.71 7.61 10.78
C LEU A 18 -3.72 6.52 11.13
N ALA A 19 -4.65 6.80 12.04
CA ALA A 19 -5.69 5.85 12.42
C ALA A 19 -6.62 5.52 11.24
N ALA A 20 -7.04 6.52 10.48
CA ALA A 20 -7.86 6.34 9.28
C ALA A 20 -7.12 5.53 8.20
N ALA A 21 -5.83 5.83 7.97
CA ALA A 21 -5.00 5.08 7.03
C ALA A 21 -4.84 3.62 7.48
N ALA A 22 -4.56 3.38 8.75
CA ALA A 22 -4.44 2.04 9.30
C ALA A 22 -5.76 1.25 9.21
N ALA A 23 -6.88 1.83 9.60
CA ALA A 23 -8.18 1.18 9.55
C ALA A 23 -8.61 0.86 8.12
N SER A 24 -8.48 1.82 7.20
CA SER A 24 -8.85 1.65 5.78
C SER A 24 -8.00 0.58 5.10
N SER A 25 -6.69 0.60 5.34
CA SER A 25 -5.79 -0.41 4.77
C SER A 25 -6.00 -1.79 5.40
N ALA A 26 -6.35 -1.87 6.69
CA ALA A 26 -6.72 -3.12 7.35
C ALA A 26 -7.99 -3.74 6.74
N CYS A 27 -9.02 -2.93 6.46
CA CYS A 27 -10.23 -3.37 5.77
C CYS A 27 -9.90 -3.94 4.37
N PHE A 28 -9.04 -3.25 3.62
CA PHE A 28 -8.60 -3.73 2.31
C PHE A 28 -7.82 -5.05 2.43
N GLY A 29 -6.88 -5.14 3.38
CA GLY A 29 -6.14 -6.37 3.64
C GLY A 29 -7.05 -7.55 4.02
N ALA A 30 -8.04 -7.31 4.89
CA ALA A 30 -9.03 -8.32 5.25
C ALA A 30 -9.83 -8.81 4.03
N ALA A 31 -10.22 -7.88 3.14
CA ALA A 31 -10.90 -8.20 1.89
C ALA A 31 -10.05 -9.08 0.98
N VAL A 32 -8.76 -8.76 0.84
CA VAL A 32 -7.79 -9.58 0.07
C VAL A 32 -7.63 -10.96 0.69
N GLY A 33 -7.43 -11.04 2.01
CA GLY A 33 -7.22 -12.28 2.73
C GLY A 33 -8.42 -13.24 2.70
N SER A 34 -9.62 -12.73 2.37
CA SER A 34 -10.83 -13.56 2.28
C SER A 34 -10.77 -14.61 1.15
N TYR A 35 -9.84 -14.46 0.19
CA TYR A 35 -9.64 -15.41 -0.91
C TYR A 35 -9.12 -16.78 -0.43
N THR A 36 -8.19 -16.79 0.51
CA THR A 36 -7.48 -18.02 0.91
C THR A 36 -7.91 -18.60 2.26
N GLY A 37 -8.68 -17.88 3.07
CA GLY A 37 -9.27 -18.42 4.29
C GLY A 37 -9.19 -17.54 5.53
N ARG A 38 -9.72 -18.07 6.66
CA ARG A 38 -9.96 -17.30 7.88
C ARG A 38 -8.71 -16.69 8.52
N PHE A 39 -7.61 -17.41 8.58
CA PHE A 39 -6.37 -16.89 9.17
C PHE A 39 -5.72 -15.84 8.31
N GLN A 40 -5.83 -15.97 6.98
CA GLN A 40 -5.29 -15.00 6.04
C GLN A 40 -6.01 -13.66 6.13
N ILE A 41 -7.32 -13.65 6.38
CA ILE A 41 -8.07 -12.41 6.64
C ILE A 41 -7.40 -11.60 7.75
N LEU A 42 -7.08 -12.23 8.88
CA LEU A 42 -6.46 -11.56 10.01
C LEU A 42 -5.02 -11.13 9.69
N TYR A 43 -4.26 -11.99 9.02
CA TYR A 43 -2.87 -11.70 8.67
C TYR A 43 -2.77 -10.52 7.72
N ASP A 44 -3.56 -10.48 6.66
CA ASP A 44 -3.51 -9.40 5.68
C ASP A 44 -4.14 -8.11 6.22
N ALA A 45 -5.11 -8.20 7.13
CA ALA A 45 -5.62 -7.05 7.86
C ALA A 45 -4.53 -6.35 8.71
N VAL A 46 -3.54 -7.10 9.21
CA VAL A 46 -2.41 -6.54 9.96
C VAL A 46 -1.25 -6.15 9.03
N LYS A 47 -0.95 -6.98 8.02
CA LYS A 47 0.16 -6.75 7.10
C LYS A 47 -0.01 -5.49 6.24
N MET A 48 -1.24 -5.20 5.79
CA MET A 48 -1.51 -4.03 4.95
C MET A 48 -1.21 -2.69 5.62
N PRO A 49 -1.67 -2.40 6.84
CA PRO A 49 -1.27 -1.20 7.57
C PRO A 49 0.25 -1.13 7.78
N VAL A 50 0.87 -2.24 8.18
CA VAL A 50 2.33 -2.30 8.39
C VAL A 50 3.07 -2.01 7.09
N TYR A 51 2.62 -2.57 5.97
CA TYR A 51 3.14 -2.30 4.64
C TYR A 51 3.06 -0.81 4.29
N LEU A 52 1.87 -0.22 4.36
CA LEU A 52 1.66 1.17 3.98
C LEU A 52 2.39 2.16 4.88
N LEU A 53 2.27 2.00 6.19
CA LEU A 53 2.88 2.93 7.15
C LEU A 53 4.40 2.73 7.25
N GLY A 54 4.88 1.50 7.13
CA GLY A 54 6.31 1.20 7.07
C GLY A 54 6.95 1.79 5.80
N THR A 55 6.30 1.61 4.64
CA THR A 55 6.74 2.22 3.39
C THR A 55 6.73 3.75 3.47
N LEU A 56 5.70 4.35 4.11
CA LEU A 56 5.63 5.78 4.36
C LEU A 56 6.84 6.25 5.19
N ALA A 57 7.11 5.60 6.33
CA ALA A 57 8.17 6.02 7.23
C ALA A 57 9.55 5.99 6.58
N ILE A 58 9.87 4.89 5.88
CA ILE A 58 11.16 4.70 5.22
C ILE A 58 11.29 5.66 4.02
N SER A 59 10.27 5.75 3.18
CA SER A 59 10.31 6.62 1.99
C SER A 59 10.34 8.11 2.37
N PHE A 60 9.65 8.49 3.45
CA PHE A 60 9.74 9.86 3.99
C PHE A 60 11.16 10.17 4.45
N ALA A 61 11.78 9.30 5.23
CA ALA A 61 13.14 9.51 5.71
C ALA A 61 14.13 9.66 4.54
N ALA A 62 14.05 8.77 3.55
CA ALA A 62 14.88 8.83 2.35
C ALA A 62 14.62 10.11 1.54
N MET A 63 13.36 10.46 1.29
CA MET A 63 12.99 11.66 0.56
C MET A 63 13.52 12.93 1.24
N HIS A 64 13.36 13.02 2.57
CA HIS A 64 13.81 14.20 3.32
C HIS A 64 15.34 14.35 3.27
N VAL A 65 16.07 13.24 3.39
CA VAL A 65 17.55 13.27 3.36
C VAL A 65 18.09 13.60 1.96
N PHE A 66 17.51 13.01 0.91
CA PHE A 66 18.11 13.06 -0.44
C PHE A 66 17.54 14.14 -1.34
N ALA A 67 16.27 14.50 -1.22
CA ALA A 67 15.60 15.34 -2.19
C ALA A 67 14.92 16.59 -1.60
N ALA A 68 14.63 16.63 -0.32
CA ALA A 68 13.81 17.67 0.30
C ALA A 68 14.50 18.36 1.48
N ARG A 69 15.84 18.46 1.49
CA ARG A 69 16.62 19.04 2.60
C ARG A 69 16.25 20.49 2.91
N ASP A 70 15.85 21.25 1.88
CA ASP A 70 15.48 22.66 2.00
C ASP A 70 14.04 22.87 2.49
N LEU A 71 13.25 21.79 2.56
CA LEU A 71 11.89 21.83 3.06
C LEU A 71 11.84 21.49 4.57
N ARG A 72 10.86 22.08 5.26
CA ARG A 72 10.63 21.72 6.66
C ARG A 72 10.13 20.28 6.75
N ALA A 73 10.76 19.48 7.62
CA ALA A 73 10.40 18.08 7.81
C ALA A 73 8.90 17.86 8.09
N GLY A 74 8.29 18.75 8.88
CA GLY A 74 6.86 18.68 9.18
C GLY A 74 5.96 18.89 7.96
N GLU A 75 6.32 19.79 7.05
CA GLU A 75 5.56 20.04 5.82
C GLU A 75 5.67 18.85 4.87
N THR A 76 6.87 18.32 4.70
CA THR A 76 7.13 17.14 3.87
C THR A 76 6.42 15.91 4.43
N PHE A 77 6.48 15.72 5.75
CA PHE A 77 5.77 14.62 6.41
C PHE A 77 4.25 14.76 6.28
N GLY A 78 3.71 15.96 6.47
CA GLY A 78 2.29 16.22 6.28
C GLY A 78 1.82 15.88 4.87
N ALA A 79 2.56 16.32 3.84
CA ALA A 79 2.26 15.99 2.44
C ALA A 79 2.32 14.48 2.16
N ALA A 80 3.32 13.80 2.72
CA ALA A 80 3.46 12.36 2.61
C ALA A 80 2.31 11.60 3.28
N LEU A 81 1.96 12.01 4.51
CA LEU A 81 0.88 11.39 5.27
C LEU A 81 -0.48 11.59 4.62
N GLU A 82 -0.76 12.79 4.09
CA GLU A 82 -1.99 13.04 3.34
C GLU A 82 -2.08 12.17 2.09
N THR A 83 -0.98 11.99 1.38
CA THR A 83 -0.89 11.15 0.18
C THR A 83 -1.20 9.69 0.51
N VAL A 84 -0.51 9.13 1.48
CA VAL A 84 -0.69 7.73 1.90
C VAL A 84 -2.05 7.53 2.56
N GLY A 85 -2.51 8.52 3.35
CA GLY A 85 -3.84 8.51 3.95
C GLY A 85 -4.94 8.45 2.90
N LEU A 86 -4.87 9.30 1.86
CA LEU A 86 -5.82 9.27 0.75
C LEU A 86 -5.77 7.94 -0.01
N THR A 87 -4.56 7.45 -0.31
CA THR A 87 -4.38 6.14 -0.96
C THR A 87 -5.06 5.04 -0.13
N ALA A 88 -4.82 5.00 1.18
CA ALA A 88 -5.43 4.03 2.07
C ALA A 88 -6.96 4.14 2.12
N VAL A 89 -7.51 5.36 2.17
CA VAL A 89 -8.97 5.59 2.17
C VAL A 89 -9.60 5.12 0.86
N VAL A 90 -8.98 5.38 -0.28
CA VAL A 90 -9.47 4.88 -1.59
C VAL A 90 -9.41 3.36 -1.62
N MET A 91 -8.32 2.73 -1.16
CA MET A 91 -8.24 1.27 -1.03
C MET A 91 -9.35 0.74 -0.11
N GLY A 92 -9.56 1.37 1.05
CA GLY A 92 -10.63 1.03 1.97
C GLY A 92 -12.03 1.12 1.33
N ALA A 93 -12.28 2.16 0.54
CA ALA A 93 -13.52 2.31 -0.20
C ALA A 93 -13.74 1.21 -1.27
N LEU A 94 -12.66 0.65 -1.82
CA LEU A 94 -12.70 -0.46 -2.76
C LEU A 94 -12.79 -1.84 -2.08
N SER A 95 -12.65 -1.91 -0.75
CA SER A 95 -12.67 -3.16 0.01
C SER A 95 -13.92 -4.01 -0.21
N PRO A 96 -15.15 -3.46 -0.29
CA PRO A 96 -16.34 -4.27 -0.54
C PRO A 96 -16.29 -4.97 -1.91
N LEU A 97 -15.80 -4.28 -2.93
CA LEU A 97 -15.62 -4.83 -4.26
C LEU A 97 -14.58 -5.96 -4.26
N VAL A 98 -13.42 -5.70 -3.67
CA VAL A 98 -12.34 -6.69 -3.55
C VAL A 98 -12.82 -7.90 -2.77
N TRP A 99 -13.54 -7.69 -1.65
CA TRP A 99 -14.09 -8.78 -0.85
C TRP A 99 -15.08 -9.63 -1.62
N LEU A 100 -16.01 -9.01 -2.38
CA LEU A 100 -16.98 -9.71 -3.18
C LEU A 100 -16.29 -10.67 -4.18
N PHE A 101 -15.29 -10.17 -4.91
CA PHE A 101 -14.54 -10.99 -5.86
C PHE A 101 -13.69 -12.04 -5.15
N SER A 102 -12.99 -11.69 -4.09
CA SER A 102 -12.15 -12.62 -3.32
C SER A 102 -12.96 -13.77 -2.74
N ALA A 103 -14.15 -13.49 -2.18
CA ALA A 103 -15.01 -14.49 -1.57
C ALA A 103 -15.77 -15.34 -2.61
N SER A 104 -15.99 -14.83 -3.82
CA SER A 104 -16.79 -15.50 -4.86
C SER A 104 -15.95 -16.32 -5.84
N MET A 105 -14.66 -16.04 -5.95
CA MET A 105 -13.80 -16.74 -6.91
C MET A 105 -13.30 -18.07 -6.36
N PRO A 106 -13.26 -19.11 -7.20
CA PRO A 106 -12.65 -20.38 -6.80
C PRO A 106 -11.15 -20.20 -6.57
N VAL A 107 -10.61 -20.92 -5.58
CA VAL A 107 -9.18 -20.97 -5.33
C VAL A 107 -8.51 -21.81 -6.43
N SER A 108 -8.21 -21.16 -7.53
CA SER A 108 -7.62 -21.75 -8.74
C SER A 108 -6.61 -20.79 -9.35
N GLN A 109 -5.77 -21.28 -10.25
CA GLN A 109 -4.80 -20.44 -10.95
C GLN A 109 -5.47 -19.30 -11.75
N GLN A 110 -6.64 -19.58 -12.35
CA GLN A 110 -7.41 -18.56 -13.08
C GLN A 110 -8.04 -17.53 -12.13
N GLY A 111 -8.68 -17.98 -11.05
CA GLY A 111 -9.23 -17.08 -10.02
C GLY A 111 -8.14 -16.18 -9.43
N TYR A 112 -6.98 -16.73 -9.13
CA TYR A 112 -5.82 -15.97 -8.67
C TYR A 112 -5.39 -14.88 -9.67
N ARG A 113 -5.27 -15.20 -10.97
CA ARG A 113 -4.90 -14.20 -12.00
C ARG A 113 -5.88 -13.04 -12.07
N ILE A 114 -7.18 -13.34 -12.05
CA ILE A 114 -8.23 -12.31 -12.08
C ILE A 114 -8.15 -11.45 -10.83
N LEU A 115 -7.96 -12.06 -9.66
CA LEU A 115 -7.83 -11.34 -8.39
C LEU A 115 -6.61 -10.42 -8.39
N ILE A 116 -5.46 -10.87 -8.87
CA ILE A 116 -4.24 -10.04 -8.98
C ILE A 116 -4.48 -8.84 -9.91
N LEU A 117 -5.18 -9.00 -11.02
CA LEU A 117 -5.53 -7.89 -11.91
C LEU A 117 -6.44 -6.88 -11.20
N LEU A 118 -7.46 -7.34 -10.48
CA LEU A 118 -8.36 -6.49 -9.69
C LEU A 118 -7.59 -5.73 -8.60
N LEU A 119 -6.73 -6.42 -7.86
CA LEU A 119 -5.89 -5.82 -6.82
C LEU A 119 -4.95 -4.77 -7.40
N THR A 120 -4.26 -5.11 -8.49
CA THR A 120 -3.33 -4.18 -9.16
C THR A 120 -4.09 -2.94 -9.67
N GLY A 121 -5.25 -3.12 -10.28
CA GLY A 121 -6.11 -2.01 -10.71
C GLY A 121 -6.57 -1.13 -9.54
N SER A 122 -6.99 -1.75 -8.44
CA SER A 122 -7.43 -1.03 -7.24
C SER A 122 -6.30 -0.22 -6.60
N VAL A 123 -5.11 -0.82 -6.47
CA VAL A 123 -3.93 -0.16 -5.92
C VAL A 123 -3.43 0.95 -6.86
N ALA A 124 -3.46 0.72 -8.17
CA ALA A 124 -3.10 1.73 -9.16
C ALA A 124 -4.04 2.95 -9.10
N ALA A 125 -5.35 2.73 -9.04
CA ALA A 125 -6.33 3.81 -8.92
C ALA A 125 -6.11 4.61 -7.62
N ALA A 126 -5.91 3.92 -6.48
CA ALA A 126 -5.59 4.56 -5.21
C ALA A 126 -4.27 5.32 -5.26
N GLY A 127 -3.25 4.76 -5.89
CA GLY A 127 -1.93 5.39 -6.08
C GLY A 127 -2.01 6.66 -6.93
N ILE A 128 -2.78 6.65 -8.01
CA ILE A 128 -2.99 7.84 -8.86
C ILE A 128 -3.62 8.98 -8.04
N ALA A 129 -4.65 8.69 -7.23
CA ALA A 129 -5.25 9.67 -6.35
C ALA A 129 -4.24 10.23 -5.33
N GLY A 130 -3.41 9.37 -4.75
CA GLY A 130 -2.34 9.77 -3.84
C GLY A 130 -1.29 10.65 -4.51
N VAL A 131 -0.80 10.28 -5.69
CA VAL A 131 0.19 11.06 -6.44
C VAL A 131 -0.35 12.43 -6.86
N ALA A 132 -1.61 12.50 -7.31
CA ALA A 132 -2.26 13.77 -7.62
C ALA A 132 -2.30 14.68 -6.39
N ARG A 133 -2.61 14.14 -5.20
CA ARG A 133 -2.58 14.88 -3.94
C ARG A 133 -1.18 15.36 -3.60
N LEU A 134 -0.18 14.48 -3.72
CA LEU A 134 1.22 14.83 -3.46
C LEU A 134 1.69 15.98 -4.36
N HIS A 135 1.41 15.88 -5.66
CA HIS A 135 1.78 16.91 -6.63
C HIS A 135 1.13 18.27 -6.30
N SER A 136 -0.14 18.27 -5.89
CA SER A 136 -0.84 19.50 -5.49
C SER A 136 -0.22 20.17 -4.27
N ARG A 137 0.41 19.40 -3.38
CA ARG A 137 1.09 19.89 -2.17
C ARG A 137 2.52 20.36 -2.45
N LEU A 138 3.31 19.56 -3.15
CA LEU A 138 4.72 19.86 -3.43
C LEU A 138 4.90 20.90 -4.54
N ARG A 139 3.93 21.03 -5.45
CA ARG A 139 3.96 21.93 -6.63
C ARG A 139 5.24 21.83 -7.45
N SER A 140 5.92 20.70 -7.37
CA SER A 140 7.18 20.41 -8.06
C SER A 140 7.14 19.01 -8.65
N ILE A 141 7.21 18.92 -9.97
CA ILE A 141 7.22 17.64 -10.67
C ILE A 141 8.46 16.82 -10.31
N ARG A 142 9.60 17.47 -10.10
CA ARG A 142 10.85 16.80 -9.72
C ARG A 142 10.74 16.14 -8.35
N LEU A 143 10.23 16.86 -7.34
CA LEU A 143 10.03 16.33 -6.00
C LEU A 143 8.95 15.23 -5.99
N THR A 144 7.86 15.42 -6.75
CA THR A 144 6.82 14.39 -6.89
C THR A 144 7.38 13.12 -7.51
N ALA A 145 8.14 13.25 -8.60
CA ALA A 145 8.76 12.09 -9.27
C ALA A 145 9.78 11.39 -8.36
N ALA A 146 10.64 12.15 -7.67
CA ALA A 146 11.60 11.59 -6.72
C ALA A 146 10.88 10.82 -5.60
N TRP A 147 9.81 11.38 -5.02
CA TRP A 147 9.01 10.71 -4.03
C TRP A 147 8.39 9.42 -4.56
N VAL A 148 7.75 9.45 -5.73
CA VAL A 148 7.12 8.27 -6.33
C VAL A 148 8.15 7.17 -6.54
N LEU A 149 9.33 7.49 -7.07
CA LEU A 149 10.40 6.52 -7.28
C LEU A 149 10.88 5.89 -5.97
N ILE A 150 11.14 6.72 -4.95
CA ILE A 150 11.58 6.24 -3.62
C ILE A 150 10.49 5.38 -2.98
N TYR A 151 9.22 5.83 -3.06
CA TYR A 151 8.08 5.10 -2.49
C TYR A 151 7.89 3.75 -3.18
N GLN A 152 7.96 3.69 -4.50
CA GLN A 152 7.83 2.45 -5.27
C GLN A 152 8.97 1.50 -4.98
N PHE A 153 10.21 2.01 -4.92
CA PHE A 153 11.36 1.20 -4.56
C PHE A 153 11.22 0.59 -3.16
N THR A 154 10.90 1.41 -2.17
CA THR A 154 10.68 0.96 -0.78
C THR A 154 9.49 0.03 -0.67
N GLY A 155 8.38 0.36 -1.36
CA GLY A 155 7.16 -0.44 -1.38
C GLY A 155 7.37 -1.82 -1.99
N ALA A 156 8.15 -1.93 -3.05
CA ALA A 156 8.48 -3.21 -3.66
C ALA A 156 9.25 -4.11 -2.69
N GLN A 157 10.22 -3.58 -1.96
CA GLN A 157 10.98 -4.33 -0.94
C GLN A 157 10.10 -4.71 0.27
N MET A 158 9.28 -3.78 0.76
CA MET A 158 8.33 -4.07 1.84
C MET A 158 7.29 -5.11 1.42
N GLY A 159 6.81 -5.04 0.16
CA GLY A 159 5.90 -6.02 -0.41
C GLY A 159 6.53 -7.40 -0.51
N TRP A 160 7.81 -7.48 -0.88
CA TRP A 160 8.56 -8.73 -0.90
C TRP A 160 8.72 -9.33 0.50
N LEU A 161 9.04 -8.50 1.50
CA LEU A 161 9.26 -8.92 2.87
C LEU A 161 7.97 -9.38 3.56
N LEU A 162 6.92 -8.58 3.46
CA LEU A 162 5.65 -8.82 4.17
C LEU A 162 4.72 -9.77 3.41
N LYS A 163 4.85 -9.84 2.08
CA LYS A 163 3.95 -10.60 1.19
C LYS A 163 2.48 -10.38 1.57
N PRO A 164 2.00 -9.11 1.61
CA PRO A 164 0.62 -8.80 2.01
C PRO A 164 -0.40 -9.16 0.93
N TRP A 165 0.03 -9.89 -0.07
CA TRP A 165 -0.74 -10.27 -1.24
C TRP A 165 -1.15 -11.73 -1.17
N VAL A 166 -2.17 -12.09 -1.95
CA VAL A 166 -2.72 -13.43 -2.02
C VAL A 166 -1.63 -14.47 -2.32
N SER A 167 -1.58 -15.54 -1.53
CA SER A 167 -0.74 -16.70 -1.81
C SER A 167 -1.44 -17.65 -2.79
N HIS A 168 -0.66 -18.32 -3.66
CA HIS A 168 -1.15 -19.36 -4.56
C HIS A 168 -1.64 -20.61 -3.85
N THR A 169 -1.18 -20.83 -2.63
CA THR A 169 -1.44 -22.05 -1.90
C THR A 169 -2.15 -21.74 -0.60
N ALA A 170 -3.33 -22.34 -0.41
CA ALA A 170 -4.11 -22.29 0.83
C ALA A 170 -3.34 -22.88 2.06
N ARG A 171 -2.04 -23.14 1.92
CA ARG A 171 -1.22 -23.89 2.87
C ARG A 171 -0.20 -23.06 3.64
N ASP A 172 -0.10 -21.75 3.39
CA ASP A 172 0.87 -20.90 4.10
C ASP A 172 0.19 -20.25 5.32
N ASP A 173 -0.06 -21.05 6.36
CA ASP A 173 -0.65 -20.62 7.64
C ASP A 173 0.30 -19.75 8.49
N ARG A 174 1.41 -19.26 7.92
CA ARG A 174 2.41 -18.49 8.65
C ARG A 174 2.23 -17.00 8.44
N PHE A 175 2.19 -16.26 9.53
CA PHE A 175 2.10 -14.79 9.52
C PHE A 175 3.26 -14.14 8.75
N LEU A 176 4.49 -14.60 9.00
CA LEU A 176 5.68 -14.15 8.27
C LEU A 176 6.44 -15.39 7.75
N PRO A 177 6.62 -15.53 6.43
CA PRO A 177 7.37 -16.62 5.84
C PRO A 177 8.90 -16.41 5.96
N LEU A 178 9.37 -16.04 7.17
CA LEU A 178 10.78 -15.72 7.42
C LEU A 178 11.75 -16.88 7.16
N ARG A 179 11.24 -18.10 6.98
CA ARG A 179 12.06 -19.29 6.67
C ARG A 179 11.97 -19.77 5.22
N GLN A 180 11.05 -19.25 4.44
CA GLN A 180 10.95 -19.59 3.02
C GLN A 180 11.58 -18.45 2.21
N ASN A 181 12.86 -18.64 1.88
CA ASN A 181 13.61 -17.84 0.90
C ASN A 181 13.67 -16.34 1.17
N LEU A 182 14.42 -15.96 2.21
CA LEU A 182 15.12 -14.67 2.24
C LEU A 182 16.31 -14.68 1.25
N GLU A 183 16.43 -15.72 0.43
CA GLU A 183 17.41 -15.77 -0.65
C GLU A 183 16.96 -14.81 -1.76
N GLY A 184 17.66 -13.70 -1.86
CA GLY A 184 17.40 -12.64 -2.84
C GLY A 184 16.48 -11.52 -2.34
N ASN A 185 16.33 -10.54 -3.19
CA ASN A 185 15.42 -9.40 -3.00
C ASN A 185 14.45 -9.31 -4.19
N PHE A 186 13.41 -8.47 -4.07
CA PHE A 186 12.42 -8.29 -5.12
C PHE A 186 13.05 -8.04 -6.51
N TYR A 187 14.06 -7.19 -6.57
CA TYR A 187 14.70 -6.80 -7.84
C TYR A 187 15.50 -7.93 -8.45
N GLU A 188 16.19 -8.73 -7.63
CA GLU A 188 16.90 -9.91 -8.07
C GLU A 188 15.93 -10.95 -8.66
N SER A 189 14.80 -11.18 -8.02
CA SER A 189 13.76 -12.05 -8.53
C SER A 189 13.18 -11.56 -9.87
N VAL A 190 12.95 -10.26 -10.01
CA VAL A 190 12.47 -9.66 -11.26
C VAL A 190 13.51 -9.81 -12.37
N ILE A 191 14.77 -9.49 -12.09
CA ILE A 191 15.87 -9.59 -13.06
C ILE A 191 16.04 -11.04 -13.53
N THR A 192 16.06 -12.00 -12.59
CA THR A 192 16.20 -13.43 -12.90
C THR A 192 15.02 -13.93 -13.75
N THR A 193 13.80 -13.47 -13.46
CA THR A 193 12.61 -13.82 -14.24
C THR A 193 12.71 -13.27 -15.67
N ILE A 194 13.12 -12.00 -15.81
CA ILE A 194 13.30 -11.38 -17.14
C ILE A 194 14.37 -12.11 -17.94
N LEU A 195 15.52 -12.38 -17.33
CA LEU A 195 16.60 -13.12 -18.01
C LEU A 195 16.15 -14.52 -18.44
N GLY A 196 15.35 -15.21 -17.62
CA GLY A 196 14.78 -16.51 -17.94
C GLY A 196 13.73 -16.51 -19.06
N LEU A 197 13.20 -15.35 -19.45
CA LEU A 197 12.31 -15.22 -20.61
C LEU A 197 13.07 -15.18 -21.96
N PHE A 198 14.37 -14.91 -21.91
CA PHE A 198 15.24 -14.78 -23.08
C PHE A 198 16.24 -15.96 -23.23
N SER A 199 16.21 -16.88 -22.29
CA SER A 199 16.99 -18.13 -22.32
C SER A 199 16.12 -19.32 -22.71
#